data_b6cb901ad75d8b57dcfe2309d4ebcaf4
#
_entry.id   b6cb901ad75d8b57dcfe2309d4ebcaf4
#
_cell.length_a   1.000
_cell.length_b   1.000
_cell.length_c   1.000
_cell.angle_alpha   90.00
_cell.angle_beta   90.00
_cell.angle_gamma   90.00
#
_symmetry.space_group_name_H-M   'P 1'
#
loop_
_entity.id
_entity.type
_entity.pdbx_description
1 polymer ?
#
loop_
_entity_poly.entity_id
_entity_poly.type
_entity_poly.pdbx_seq_one_letter_code
_entity_poly.pdbx_strand_id
1 'polypeptide(L)'
;MPVGRVETGIIKPGMVVTFAPNMLTTEVKSVEMHHESLPEAVPGDNVGFNVKNVSVKDIKRGYVASNSKDKPASGVQDFTAQVIVLNHPGQVSNGYSPVLDCHTAHIACKVRNINLLPTMMTSR
;
A
#
# COMPACT_ATOMS: atom_id res chain seq x y z
N MET A 1 -5.61 -2.24 -16.19
CA MET A 1 -6.29 -2.91 -15.07
C MET A 1 -5.30 -3.06 -13.91
N PRO A 2 -5.47 -2.33 -12.81
CA PRO A 2 -4.67 -2.57 -11.62
C PRO A 2 -4.91 -3.95 -11.03
N VAL A 3 -3.87 -4.52 -10.44
CA VAL A 3 -3.92 -5.81 -9.77
C VAL A 3 -3.39 -5.65 -8.35
N GLY A 4 -4.06 -6.24 -7.39
CA GLY A 4 -3.62 -6.15 -6.01
C GLY A 4 -4.31 -7.17 -5.12
N ARG A 5 -3.95 -7.10 -3.84
CA ARG A 5 -4.55 -7.93 -2.80
C ARG A 5 -5.48 -7.10 -1.95
N VAL A 6 -6.64 -7.65 -1.66
CA VAL A 6 -7.58 -7.01 -0.71
C VAL A 6 -7.05 -7.25 0.70
N GLU A 7 -6.70 -6.18 1.40
CA GLU A 7 -6.18 -6.26 2.77
C GLU A 7 -7.30 -6.17 3.80
N THR A 8 -8.20 -5.22 3.61
CA THR A 8 -9.37 -5.03 4.48
C THR A 8 -10.56 -4.58 3.65
N GLY A 9 -11.75 -4.80 4.17
CA GLY A 9 -12.99 -4.39 3.53
C GLY A 9 -13.34 -5.22 2.31
N ILE A 10 -14.20 -4.70 1.48
CA ILE A 10 -14.72 -5.37 0.28
C ILE A 10 -14.61 -4.42 -0.90
N ILE A 11 -14.17 -4.93 -2.04
CA ILE A 11 -14.20 -4.19 -3.30
C ILE A 11 -15.24 -4.81 -4.24
N LYS A 12 -16.05 -3.97 -4.86
CA LYS A 12 -17.09 -4.40 -5.77
C LYS A 12 -17.30 -3.38 -6.90
N PRO A 13 -17.86 -3.80 -8.04
CA PRO A 13 -18.17 -2.87 -9.13
C PRO A 13 -19.10 -1.73 -8.69
N GLY A 14 -18.88 -0.55 -9.25
CA GLY A 14 -19.63 0.65 -8.90
C GLY A 14 -19.07 1.44 -7.74
N MET A 15 -18.12 0.90 -7.05
CA MET A 15 -17.46 1.55 -5.91
C MET A 15 -16.50 2.63 -6.38
N VAL A 16 -16.47 3.75 -5.68
CA VAL A 16 -15.49 4.82 -5.94
C VAL A 16 -14.29 4.65 -5.04
N VAL A 17 -13.11 4.54 -5.62
CA VAL A 17 -11.86 4.34 -4.90
C VAL A 17 -10.90 5.50 -5.12
N THR A 18 -10.06 5.73 -4.14
CA THR A 18 -8.99 6.72 -4.20
C THR A 18 -7.65 6.02 -4.12
N PHE A 19 -6.77 6.32 -5.06
CA PHE A 19 -5.40 5.81 -5.05
C PHE A 19 -4.48 6.76 -4.31
N ALA A 20 -3.73 6.25 -3.37
CA ALA A 20 -2.68 7.00 -2.68
C ALA A 20 -1.31 6.59 -3.21
N PRO A 21 -0.32 7.48 -3.26
CA PRO A 21 -0.30 8.82 -2.67
C PRO A 21 -0.80 9.94 -3.57
N ASN A 22 -1.09 9.68 -4.84
CA ASN A 22 -1.46 10.75 -5.78
C ASN A 22 -2.92 11.23 -5.63
N MET A 23 -3.70 10.55 -4.79
CA MET A 23 -5.09 10.90 -4.48
C MET A 23 -6.00 10.93 -5.71
N LEU A 24 -5.75 10.06 -6.66
CA LEU A 24 -6.56 9.90 -7.85
C LEU A 24 -7.81 9.11 -7.51
N THR A 25 -8.96 9.67 -7.81
CA THR A 25 -10.26 9.05 -7.53
C THR A 25 -10.90 8.52 -8.81
N THR A 26 -11.40 7.31 -8.78
CA THR A 26 -12.02 6.67 -9.93
C THR A 26 -13.10 5.65 -9.50
N GLU A 27 -13.93 5.27 -10.44
CA GLU A 27 -14.97 4.26 -10.23
C GLU A 27 -14.49 2.89 -10.72
N VAL A 28 -14.74 1.86 -9.94
CA VAL A 28 -14.48 0.47 -10.30
C VAL A 28 -15.55 -0.02 -11.26
N LYS A 29 -15.16 -0.45 -12.44
CA LYS A 29 -16.08 -0.99 -13.45
C LYS A 29 -16.37 -2.47 -13.25
N SER A 30 -15.32 -3.23 -12.93
CA SER A 30 -15.42 -4.68 -12.74
C SER A 30 -14.32 -5.15 -11.81
N VAL A 31 -14.57 -6.27 -11.14
CA VAL A 31 -13.60 -6.97 -10.30
C VAL A 31 -13.45 -8.36 -10.86
N GLU A 32 -12.22 -8.80 -11.09
CA GLU A 32 -11.92 -10.07 -11.74
C GLU A 32 -10.85 -10.85 -10.98
N MET A 33 -11.01 -12.16 -10.95
CA MET A 33 -10.03 -13.10 -10.41
C MET A 33 -10.00 -14.33 -11.33
N HIS A 34 -8.81 -14.72 -11.76
CA HIS A 34 -8.63 -15.87 -12.68
C HIS A 34 -9.47 -15.74 -13.96
N HIS A 35 -9.57 -14.53 -14.50
CA HIS A 35 -10.35 -14.21 -15.71
C HIS A 35 -11.87 -14.37 -15.56
N GLU A 36 -12.35 -14.45 -14.33
CA GLU A 36 -13.78 -14.47 -14.04
C GLU A 36 -14.19 -13.22 -13.30
N SER A 37 -15.33 -12.65 -13.69
CA SER A 37 -15.90 -11.51 -13.00
C SER A 37 -16.48 -11.92 -11.67
N LEU A 38 -16.18 -11.14 -10.65
CA LEU A 38 -16.70 -11.36 -9.30
C LEU A 38 -17.71 -10.27 -8.93
N PRO A 39 -18.77 -10.62 -8.19
CA PRO A 39 -19.67 -9.61 -7.63
C PRO A 39 -19.00 -8.78 -6.56
N GLU A 40 -18.05 -9.34 -5.84
CA GLU A 40 -17.24 -8.65 -4.84
C GLU A 40 -15.97 -9.46 -4.53
N ALA A 41 -14.95 -8.79 -4.03
CA ALA A 41 -13.75 -9.42 -3.52
C ALA A 41 -13.58 -9.11 -2.04
N VAL A 42 -13.10 -10.10 -1.29
CA VAL A 42 -12.97 -10.06 0.17
C VAL A 42 -11.49 -10.10 0.58
N PRO A 43 -11.16 -9.77 1.84
CA PRO A 43 -9.78 -9.80 2.30
C PRO A 43 -9.09 -11.14 2.03
N GLY A 44 -7.88 -11.06 1.52
CA GLY A 44 -7.09 -12.20 1.09
C GLY A 44 -7.14 -12.49 -0.41
N ASP A 45 -8.13 -11.99 -1.11
CA ASP A 45 -8.24 -12.20 -2.55
C ASP A 45 -7.22 -11.36 -3.33
N ASN A 46 -6.59 -12.00 -4.32
CA ASN A 46 -5.76 -11.31 -5.30
C ASN A 46 -6.63 -11.05 -6.53
N VAL A 47 -6.88 -9.81 -6.82
CA VAL A 47 -7.82 -9.44 -7.87
C VAL A 47 -7.27 -8.37 -8.80
N GLY A 48 -7.77 -8.39 -10.05
CA GLY A 48 -7.68 -7.26 -10.95
C GLY A 48 -8.98 -6.50 -10.94
N PHE A 49 -8.93 -5.20 -10.99
CA PHE A 49 -10.14 -4.40 -11.07
C PHE A 49 -9.99 -3.31 -12.13
N ASN A 50 -11.01 -3.21 -12.95
CA ASN A 50 -11.03 -2.26 -14.04
C ASN A 50 -11.54 -0.91 -13.55
N VAL A 51 -10.86 0.17 -13.92
CA VAL A 51 -11.18 1.52 -13.46
C VAL A 51 -11.33 2.47 -14.66
N LYS A 52 -12.08 3.56 -14.45
CA LYS A 52 -12.33 4.57 -15.47
C LYS A 52 -11.21 5.61 -15.51
N ASN A 53 -10.88 6.06 -16.72
CA ASN A 53 -10.07 7.26 -16.96
C ASN A 53 -8.72 7.29 -16.22
N VAL A 54 -8.10 6.12 -16.05
CA VAL A 54 -6.81 6.00 -15.39
C VAL A 54 -5.83 5.33 -16.36
N SER A 55 -4.70 5.97 -16.58
CA SER A 55 -3.65 5.42 -17.43
C SER A 55 -2.64 4.61 -16.62
N VAL A 56 -1.85 3.80 -17.30
CA VAL A 56 -0.77 3.02 -16.69
C VAL A 56 0.25 3.93 -15.98
N LYS A 57 0.39 5.16 -16.45
CA LYS A 57 1.33 6.13 -15.87
C LYS A 57 0.85 6.73 -14.55
N ASP A 58 -0.44 6.67 -14.27
CA ASP A 58 -1.04 7.28 -13.09
C ASP A 58 -0.93 6.42 -11.84
N ILE A 59 -0.77 5.11 -12.02
CA ILE A 59 -0.72 4.14 -10.93
C ILE A 59 0.58 3.37 -11.03
N LYS A 60 1.30 3.32 -9.91
CA LYS A 60 2.57 2.60 -9.82
C LYS A 60 2.48 1.51 -8.77
N ARG A 61 3.39 0.54 -8.88
CA ARG A 61 3.55 -0.49 -7.86
C ARG A 61 3.77 0.15 -6.49
N GLY A 62 3.06 -0.35 -5.49
CA GLY A 62 3.13 0.16 -4.12
C GLY A 62 2.02 1.14 -3.77
N TYR A 63 1.23 1.58 -4.73
CA TYR A 63 0.08 2.43 -4.46
C TYR A 63 -1.01 1.65 -3.76
N VAL A 64 -1.82 2.34 -2.97
CA VAL A 64 -2.92 1.76 -2.21
C VAL A 64 -4.24 2.36 -2.69
N ALA A 65 -5.18 1.48 -3.00
CA ALA A 65 -6.55 1.88 -3.33
C ALA A 65 -7.44 1.73 -2.09
N SER A 66 -8.23 2.73 -1.80
CA SER A 66 -9.13 2.75 -0.65
C SER A 66 -10.50 3.27 -1.06
N ASN A 67 -11.52 2.90 -0.29
CA ASN A 67 -12.85 3.46 -0.47
C ASN A 67 -12.80 4.97 -0.22
N SER A 68 -13.17 5.77 -1.22
CA SER A 68 -13.10 7.23 -1.13
C SER A 68 -14.05 7.82 -0.09
N LYS A 69 -15.06 7.07 0.32
CA LYS A 69 -16.05 7.50 1.32
C LYS A 69 -15.70 7.11 2.75
N ASP A 70 -14.65 6.32 2.95
CA ASP A 70 -14.31 5.74 4.24
C ASP A 70 -12.83 5.93 4.54
N LYS A 71 -12.46 7.16 4.89
CA LYS A 71 -11.10 7.55 5.27
C LYS A 71 -10.03 6.93 4.38
N PRO A 72 -9.91 7.37 3.13
CA PRO A 72 -8.95 6.77 2.21
C PRO A 72 -7.51 6.94 2.71
N ALA A 73 -6.67 5.98 2.35
CA ALA A 73 -5.25 6.05 2.64
C ALA A 73 -4.63 7.30 2.01
N SER A 74 -3.62 7.84 2.65
CA SER A 74 -2.90 9.01 2.14
C SER A 74 -1.40 8.75 2.15
N GLY A 75 -0.67 9.49 1.33
CA GLY A 75 0.78 9.45 1.35
C GLY A 75 1.33 10.00 2.66
N VAL A 76 2.43 9.44 3.13
CA VAL A 76 3.10 9.90 4.35
C VAL A 76 4.55 10.24 4.04
N GLN A 77 5.08 11.23 4.75
CA GLN A 77 6.48 11.59 4.65
C GLN A 77 7.34 10.71 5.56
N ASP A 78 6.83 10.42 6.75
CA ASP A 78 7.51 9.58 7.72
C ASP A 78 6.48 8.82 8.56
N PHE A 79 6.93 7.78 9.24
CA PHE A 79 6.12 7.00 10.14
C PHE A 79 6.99 6.38 11.23
N THR A 80 6.36 5.97 12.31
CA THR A 80 7.02 5.27 13.42
C THR A 80 6.63 3.81 13.40
N ALA A 81 7.62 2.93 13.50
CA ALA A 81 7.40 1.50 13.49
C ALA A 81 8.22 0.83 14.58
N GLN A 82 7.67 -0.23 15.14
CA GLN A 82 8.40 -1.14 16.00
C GLN A 82 9.13 -2.16 15.14
N VAL A 83 10.43 -2.32 15.35
CA VAL A 83 11.25 -3.19 14.53
C VAL A 83 11.97 -4.20 15.41
N ILE A 84 11.95 -5.45 14.97
CA ILE A 84 12.72 -6.53 15.56
C ILE A 84 13.86 -6.85 14.59
N VAL A 85 15.10 -6.69 15.06
CA VAL A 85 16.28 -7.00 14.25
C VAL A 85 16.58 -8.49 14.40
N LEU A 86 16.44 -9.22 13.31
CA LEU A 86 16.68 -10.66 13.30
C LEU A 86 18.14 -11.00 13.02
N ASN A 87 18.73 -10.35 12.05
CA ASN A 87 20.10 -10.59 11.63
C ASN A 87 20.66 -9.36 10.91
N HIS A 88 21.56 -8.67 11.56
CA HIS A 88 22.23 -7.52 10.96
C HIS A 88 23.70 -7.51 11.40
N PRO A 89 24.66 -7.50 10.47
CA PRO A 89 26.09 -7.67 10.80
C PRO A 89 26.71 -6.45 11.47
N GLY A 90 26.02 -5.34 11.57
CA GLY A 90 26.52 -4.13 12.22
C GLY A 90 25.48 -3.51 13.12
N GLN A 91 25.71 -2.27 13.52
CA GLN A 91 24.75 -1.50 14.28
C GLN A 91 23.75 -0.81 13.35
N VAL A 92 22.49 -0.80 13.76
CA VAL A 92 21.47 0.04 13.14
C VAL A 92 21.48 1.38 13.87
N SER A 93 21.84 2.44 13.18
CA SER A 93 21.95 3.78 13.74
C SER A 93 21.17 4.79 12.90
N ASN A 94 21.04 5.99 13.43
CA ASN A 94 20.40 7.08 12.68
C ASN A 94 21.14 7.31 11.36
N GLY A 95 20.38 7.44 10.27
CA GLY A 95 20.95 7.62 8.94
C GLY A 95 21.06 6.33 8.12
N TYR A 96 20.86 5.16 8.74
CA TYR A 96 20.76 3.91 8.00
C TYR A 96 19.62 3.99 6.98
N SER A 97 19.89 3.60 5.74
CA SER A 97 18.93 3.74 4.65
C SER A 97 18.64 2.40 3.97
N PRO A 98 17.90 1.51 4.63
CA PRO A 98 17.54 0.22 4.05
C PRO A 98 16.44 0.36 3.01
N VAL A 99 16.26 -0.69 2.23
CA VAL A 99 15.08 -0.83 1.39
C VAL A 99 13.96 -1.47 2.21
N LEU A 100 12.82 -0.80 2.24
CA LEU A 100 11.64 -1.28 2.96
C LEU A 100 10.70 -1.98 1.98
N ASP A 101 10.30 -3.18 2.31
CA ASP A 101 9.24 -3.90 1.62
C ASP A 101 7.99 -3.91 2.48
N CYS A 102 6.89 -3.38 1.94
CA CYS A 102 5.59 -3.39 2.60
C CYS A 102 4.53 -3.71 1.55
N HIS A 103 3.97 -4.91 1.60
CA HIS A 103 3.06 -5.43 0.57
C HIS A 103 3.72 -5.33 -0.82
N THR A 104 3.21 -4.48 -1.70
CA THR A 104 3.80 -4.26 -3.03
C THR A 104 4.80 -3.11 -3.07
N ALA A 105 4.92 -2.33 -2.00
CA ALA A 105 5.87 -1.23 -1.94
C ALA A 105 7.29 -1.75 -1.70
N HIS A 106 8.24 -1.17 -2.42
CA HIS A 106 9.66 -1.51 -2.35
C HIS A 106 10.43 -0.20 -2.48
N ILE A 107 10.78 0.40 -1.35
CA ILE A 107 11.31 1.77 -1.33
C ILE A 107 12.41 1.93 -0.29
N ALA A 108 13.42 2.72 -0.61
CA ALA A 108 14.45 3.07 0.34
C ALA A 108 13.91 4.06 1.39
N CYS A 109 14.17 3.77 2.65
CA CYS A 109 13.76 4.60 3.76
C CYS A 109 14.97 4.96 4.61
N LYS A 110 14.97 6.18 5.16
CA LYS A 110 16.03 6.63 6.05
C LYS A 110 15.56 6.53 7.50
N VAL A 111 16.37 5.88 8.30
CA VAL A 111 16.07 5.70 9.73
C VAL A 111 16.45 6.96 10.50
N ARG A 112 15.52 7.41 11.35
CA ARG A 112 15.73 8.53 12.28
C ARG A 112 15.20 8.12 13.66
N ASN A 113 15.73 8.73 14.71
CA ASN A 113 15.19 8.66 16.07
C ASN A 113 14.97 7.23 16.56
N ILE A 114 16.04 6.48 16.71
CA ILE A 114 15.98 5.12 17.24
C ILE A 114 15.85 5.16 18.76
N ASN A 115 14.82 4.48 19.27
CA ASN A 115 14.61 4.25 20.69
C ASN A 115 14.91 2.79 21.03
N LEU A 116 15.66 2.55 22.10
CA LEU A 116 16.18 1.22 22.39
C LEU A 116 15.18 0.28 23.05
N LEU A 117 14.24 0.80 23.86
CA LEU A 117 13.30 -0.05 24.62
C LEU A 117 11.93 0.62 24.73
N PRO A 118 10.89 0.13 24.06
CA PRO A 118 10.97 -0.79 22.92
C PRO A 118 11.71 -0.17 21.76
N THR A 119 12.32 -0.99 20.90
CA THR A 119 13.01 -0.49 19.72
C THR A 119 11.99 0.04 18.73
N MET A 120 12.05 1.33 18.48
CA MET A 120 11.18 1.99 17.52
C MET A 120 12.00 2.76 16.50
N MET A 121 11.55 2.75 15.26
CA MET A 121 12.20 3.46 14.16
C MET A 121 11.21 4.43 13.54
N THR A 122 11.66 5.65 13.28
CA THR A 122 10.96 6.57 12.40
C THR A 122 11.64 6.51 11.04
N SER A 123 10.88 6.20 10.02
CA SER A 123 11.39 5.99 8.68
C SER A 123 10.71 6.90 7.68
N ARG A 124 11.43 7.19 6.58
CA ARG A 124 10.92 8.15 5.64
C ARG A 124 11.23 7.75 4.20
#